data_d2322e77c5e2c5190ddefb063b34dabf
#
_entry.id   d2322e77c5e2c5190ddefb063b34dabf
#
_cell.length_a   1.000
_cell.length_b   1.000
_cell.length_c   1.000
_cell.angle_alpha   90.00
_cell.angle_beta   90.00
_cell.angle_gamma   90.00
#
_symmetry.space_group_name_H-M   'P 1'
#
loop_
_entity.id
_entity.type
_entity.pdbx_description
1 polymer ?
#
loop_
_entity_poly.entity_id
_entity_poly.type
_entity_poly.pdbx_seq_one_letter_code
_entity_poly.pdbx_strand_id
1 'polypeptide(L)'
;MADTVTAQAVFDALLADGMTHIVGVPDNGTAEIFALAAAHEDVRLLTVTREGEALAVASGLWIGGKEPVVVIQNTGLLESGDSLRGTAFRMGAPLLLLVSVRGYAKMVSSDHQINIDRAAGQVAQTMKRAEIDSVALLTEPTLRAWNVPCVSCRIDADVSQIAATWAQARLAGHPAAILLPYTLQ
;
A
#
# COMPACT_ATOMS: atom_id res chain seq x y z
N MET A 1 16.43 12.25 16.10
CA MET A 1 16.04 11.68 14.79
C MET A 1 14.54 11.57 14.87
N ALA A 2 13.78 11.95 13.85
CA ALA A 2 12.36 11.70 13.87
C ALA A 2 12.17 10.19 13.85
N ASP A 3 11.41 9.66 14.81
CA ASP A 3 11.12 8.24 14.90
C ASP A 3 10.38 7.83 13.62
N THR A 4 10.96 6.93 12.87
CA THR A 4 10.32 6.33 11.69
C THR A 4 9.56 5.09 12.17
N VAL A 5 8.40 4.79 11.56
CA VAL A 5 7.64 3.59 11.89
C VAL A 5 8.51 2.34 11.69
N THR A 6 8.45 1.42 12.66
CA THR A 6 9.19 0.17 12.62
C THR A 6 8.39 -0.92 11.90
N ALA A 7 9.10 -1.81 11.19
CA ALA A 7 8.46 -2.97 10.56
C ALA A 7 7.78 -3.88 11.59
N GLN A 8 8.41 -4.03 12.78
CA GLN A 8 7.84 -4.81 13.87
C GLN A 8 6.51 -4.25 14.36
N ALA A 9 6.42 -2.92 14.58
CA ALA A 9 5.17 -2.31 15.06
C ALA A 9 4.04 -2.47 14.04
N VAL A 10 4.33 -2.32 12.74
CA VAL A 10 3.36 -2.56 11.66
C VAL A 10 2.92 -4.02 11.65
N PHE A 11 3.87 -4.96 11.73
CA PHE A 11 3.59 -6.39 11.68
C PHE A 11 2.74 -6.83 12.87
N ASP A 12 3.07 -6.38 14.09
CA ASP A 12 2.33 -6.69 15.31
C ASP A 12 0.87 -6.18 15.25
N ALA A 13 0.67 -4.98 14.70
CA ALA A 13 -0.67 -4.43 14.51
C ALA A 13 -1.51 -5.26 13.52
N LEU A 14 -0.90 -5.75 12.44
CA LEU A 14 -1.57 -6.62 11.48
C LEU A 14 -1.94 -7.97 12.09
N LEU A 15 -1.05 -8.56 12.89
CA LEU A 15 -1.33 -9.79 13.64
C LEU A 15 -2.49 -9.61 14.61
N ALA A 16 -2.47 -8.52 15.38
CA ALA A 16 -3.53 -8.20 16.34
C ALA A 16 -4.90 -8.05 15.67
N ASP A 17 -4.93 -7.63 14.39
CA ASP A 17 -6.14 -7.46 13.58
C ASP A 17 -6.50 -8.69 12.73
N GLY A 18 -5.81 -9.82 12.97
CA GLY A 18 -6.17 -11.14 12.45
C GLY A 18 -5.55 -11.49 11.09
N MET A 19 -4.48 -10.80 10.68
CA MET A 19 -3.76 -11.14 9.46
C MET A 19 -3.31 -12.61 9.45
N THR A 20 -3.61 -13.31 8.36
CA THR A 20 -3.21 -14.71 8.16
C THR A 20 -2.18 -14.91 7.04
N HIS A 21 -2.16 -13.99 6.07
CA HIS A 21 -1.30 -14.09 4.89
C HIS A 21 -0.71 -12.73 4.53
N ILE A 22 0.55 -12.73 4.11
CA ILE A 22 1.14 -11.64 3.34
C ILE A 22 1.31 -12.10 1.91
N VAL A 23 0.83 -11.30 0.97
CA VAL A 23 0.96 -11.54 -0.47
C VAL A 23 1.58 -10.31 -1.11
N GLY A 24 2.68 -10.45 -1.85
CA GLY A 24 3.27 -9.27 -2.47
C GLY A 24 4.55 -9.50 -3.24
N VAL A 25 5.13 -8.40 -3.67
CA VAL A 25 6.42 -8.34 -4.34
C VAL A 25 7.41 -7.68 -3.38
N PRO A 26 8.47 -8.40 -2.94
CA PRO A 26 9.46 -7.84 -2.04
C PRO A 26 10.19 -6.65 -2.66
N ASP A 27 10.33 -5.57 -1.88
CA ASP A 27 11.19 -4.44 -2.23
C ASP A 27 12.07 -4.04 -1.04
N ASN A 28 13.00 -3.11 -1.26
CA ASN A 28 13.91 -2.66 -0.21
C ASN A 28 13.17 -1.94 0.94
N GLY A 29 12.00 -1.35 0.65
CA GLY A 29 11.22 -0.62 1.65
C GLY A 29 10.44 -1.51 2.60
N THR A 30 10.10 -2.71 2.18
CA THR A 30 9.26 -3.65 2.92
C THR A 30 9.97 -4.97 3.28
N ALA A 31 11.27 -5.08 2.97
CA ALA A 31 12.05 -6.30 3.16
C ALA A 31 11.93 -6.89 4.58
N GLU A 32 11.89 -6.05 5.61
CA GLU A 32 11.76 -6.51 7.00
C GLU A 32 10.35 -7.07 7.30
N ILE A 33 9.29 -6.52 6.72
CA ILE A 33 7.94 -7.09 6.84
C ILE A 33 7.90 -8.49 6.23
N PHE A 34 8.54 -8.69 5.07
CA PHE A 34 8.67 -10.01 4.45
C PHE A 34 9.49 -10.97 5.30
N ALA A 35 10.57 -10.50 5.93
CA ALA A 35 11.39 -11.32 6.83
C ALA A 35 10.62 -11.75 8.09
N LEU A 36 9.87 -10.84 8.71
CA LEU A 36 9.00 -11.14 9.85
C LEU A 36 7.93 -12.17 9.49
N ALA A 37 7.27 -11.99 8.33
CA ALA A 37 6.27 -12.94 7.84
C ALA A 37 6.86 -14.33 7.56
N ALA A 38 8.07 -14.40 7.00
CA ALA A 38 8.75 -15.67 6.72
C ALA A 38 9.16 -16.42 8.00
N ALA A 39 9.42 -15.69 9.09
CA ALA A 39 9.80 -16.25 10.38
C ALA A 39 8.60 -16.62 11.28
N HIS A 40 7.39 -16.16 10.97
CA HIS A 40 6.22 -16.34 11.83
C HIS A 40 5.45 -17.62 11.50
N GLU A 41 5.18 -18.46 12.51
CA GLU A 41 4.58 -19.79 12.32
C GLU A 41 3.13 -19.73 11.81
N ASP A 42 2.35 -18.73 12.24
CA ASP A 42 0.93 -18.60 11.92
C ASP A 42 0.64 -17.75 10.67
N VAL A 43 1.65 -17.10 10.11
CA VAL A 43 1.50 -16.27 8.91
C VAL A 43 2.04 -17.01 7.68
N ARG A 44 1.28 -17.01 6.61
CA ARG A 44 1.73 -17.56 5.33
C ARG A 44 2.21 -16.43 4.42
N LEU A 45 3.47 -16.51 4.03
CA LEU A 45 4.06 -15.59 3.06
C LEU A 45 3.95 -16.15 1.64
N LEU A 46 3.38 -15.38 0.74
CA LEU A 46 3.33 -15.67 -0.70
C LEU A 46 3.99 -14.54 -1.48
N THR A 47 5.15 -14.81 -2.03
CA THR A 47 5.80 -13.90 -2.97
C THR A 47 5.31 -14.20 -4.38
N VAL A 48 4.98 -13.15 -5.11
CA VAL A 48 4.50 -13.22 -6.49
C VAL A 48 5.43 -12.43 -7.42
N THR A 49 5.22 -12.53 -8.72
CA THR A 49 6.10 -11.89 -9.71
C THR A 49 5.61 -10.52 -10.16
N ARG A 50 4.34 -10.20 -9.92
CA ARG A 50 3.69 -8.95 -10.30
C ARG A 50 2.69 -8.51 -9.24
N GLU A 51 2.55 -7.21 -9.05
CA GLU A 51 1.67 -6.65 -8.03
C GLU A 51 0.18 -6.88 -8.34
N GLY A 52 -0.18 -6.87 -9.63
CA GLY A 52 -1.53 -7.27 -10.05
C GLY A 52 -1.87 -8.72 -9.69
N GLU A 53 -0.88 -9.63 -9.74
CA GLU A 53 -1.03 -11.01 -9.27
C GLU A 53 -1.27 -11.06 -7.76
N ALA A 54 -0.57 -10.23 -6.97
CA ALA A 54 -0.77 -10.15 -5.52
C ALA A 54 -2.23 -9.84 -5.16
N LEU A 55 -2.82 -8.86 -5.84
CA LEU A 55 -4.23 -8.49 -5.63
C LEU A 55 -5.20 -9.63 -6.00
N ALA A 56 -4.95 -10.33 -7.10
CA ALA A 56 -5.78 -11.45 -7.53
C ALA A 56 -5.70 -12.62 -6.54
N VAL A 57 -4.48 -13.00 -6.11
CA VAL A 57 -4.24 -14.06 -5.12
C VAL A 57 -4.87 -13.70 -3.78
N ALA A 58 -4.66 -12.47 -3.29
CA ALA A 58 -5.24 -12.01 -2.04
C ALA A 58 -6.78 -12.01 -2.08
N SER A 59 -7.39 -11.60 -3.20
CA SER A 59 -8.84 -11.68 -3.36
C SER A 59 -9.36 -13.12 -3.29
N GLY A 60 -8.64 -14.08 -3.89
CA GLY A 60 -8.97 -15.49 -3.80
C GLY A 60 -8.82 -16.05 -2.38
N LEU A 61 -7.78 -15.67 -1.66
CA LEU A 61 -7.59 -16.04 -0.24
C LEU A 61 -8.71 -15.51 0.64
N TRP A 62 -9.13 -14.26 0.43
CA TRP A 62 -10.24 -13.66 1.16
C TRP A 62 -11.55 -14.43 0.91
N ILE A 63 -11.88 -14.80 -0.33
CA ILE A 63 -13.04 -15.68 -0.62
C ILE A 63 -12.93 -17.00 0.12
N GLY A 64 -11.71 -17.53 0.24
CA GLY A 64 -11.41 -18.74 1.02
C GLY A 64 -11.46 -18.55 2.55
N GLY A 65 -11.95 -17.41 3.05
CA GLY A 65 -12.08 -17.11 4.48
C GLY A 65 -10.75 -16.81 5.18
N LYS A 66 -9.75 -16.33 4.44
CA LYS A 66 -8.47 -15.86 4.99
C LYS A 66 -8.45 -14.33 5.09
N GLU A 67 -7.56 -13.81 5.92
CA GLU A 67 -7.32 -12.38 6.09
C GLU A 67 -5.96 -12.00 5.47
N PRO A 68 -5.89 -11.82 4.15
CA PRO A 68 -4.65 -11.46 3.48
C PRO A 68 -4.38 -9.97 3.51
N VAL A 69 -3.11 -9.61 3.63
CA VAL A 69 -2.57 -8.25 3.45
C VAL A 69 -1.69 -8.24 2.21
N VAL A 70 -1.88 -7.27 1.35
CA VAL A 70 -1.06 -7.08 0.14
C VAL A 70 0.08 -6.10 0.45
N VAL A 71 1.33 -6.50 0.19
CA VAL A 71 2.52 -5.68 0.44
C VAL A 71 3.23 -5.42 -0.88
N ILE A 72 3.22 -4.16 -1.32
CA ILE A 72 3.70 -3.75 -2.65
C ILE A 72 4.34 -2.36 -2.59
N GLN A 73 5.15 -2.03 -3.58
CA GLN A 73 5.66 -0.67 -3.78
C GLN A 73 4.63 0.19 -4.54
N ASN A 74 4.69 1.51 -4.38
CA ASN A 74 3.79 2.42 -5.11
C ASN A 74 3.94 2.35 -6.65
N THR A 75 5.10 1.94 -7.17
CA THR A 75 5.26 1.65 -8.60
C THR A 75 4.36 0.50 -9.03
N GLY A 76 4.34 -0.57 -8.26
CA GLY A 76 3.50 -1.73 -8.53
C GLY A 76 2.01 -1.47 -8.25
N LEU A 77 1.70 -0.56 -7.32
CA LEU A 77 0.32 -0.10 -7.14
C LEU A 77 -0.23 0.49 -8.45
N LEU A 78 0.53 1.35 -9.13
CA LEU A 78 0.10 1.93 -10.41
C LEU A 78 -0.03 0.88 -11.52
N GLU A 79 0.85 -0.13 -11.53
CA GLU A 79 0.77 -1.26 -12.47
C GLU A 79 -0.47 -2.12 -12.21
N SER A 80 -0.85 -2.31 -10.97
CA SER A 80 -1.89 -3.26 -10.54
C SER A 80 -3.33 -2.79 -10.74
N GLY A 81 -3.54 -1.62 -11.34
CA GLY A 81 -4.85 -0.98 -11.45
C GLY A 81 -5.95 -1.85 -12.06
N ASP A 82 -5.62 -2.72 -13.03
CA ASP A 82 -6.61 -3.61 -13.63
C ASP A 82 -7.08 -4.69 -12.63
N SER A 83 -6.17 -5.33 -11.91
CA SER A 83 -6.52 -6.33 -10.90
C SER A 83 -7.27 -5.71 -9.71
N LEU A 84 -6.89 -4.48 -9.31
CA LEU A 84 -7.61 -3.75 -8.28
C LEU A 84 -9.05 -3.50 -8.70
N ARG A 85 -9.26 -2.90 -9.87
CA ARG A 85 -10.56 -2.56 -10.43
C ARG A 85 -11.39 -3.79 -10.81
N GLY A 86 -10.76 -4.71 -11.55
CA GLY A 86 -11.43 -5.85 -12.19
C GLY A 86 -11.62 -7.05 -11.29
N THR A 87 -10.83 -7.18 -10.23
CA THR A 87 -10.90 -8.30 -9.28
C THR A 87 -11.33 -7.82 -7.90
N ALA A 88 -10.46 -7.13 -7.16
CA ALA A 88 -10.73 -6.81 -5.76
C ALA A 88 -12.02 -6.00 -5.55
N PHE A 89 -12.23 -4.91 -6.30
CA PHE A 89 -13.47 -4.13 -6.19
C PHE A 89 -14.71 -4.91 -6.63
N ARG A 90 -14.63 -5.65 -7.74
CA ARG A 90 -15.80 -6.39 -8.25
C ARG A 90 -16.22 -7.53 -7.34
N MET A 91 -15.28 -8.09 -6.60
CA MET A 91 -15.54 -9.15 -5.63
C MET A 91 -15.96 -8.61 -4.27
N GLY A 92 -15.85 -7.31 -4.04
CA GLY A 92 -16.08 -6.70 -2.73
C GLY A 92 -15.02 -7.09 -1.69
N ALA A 93 -13.79 -7.41 -2.15
CA ALA A 93 -12.71 -7.87 -1.28
C ALA A 93 -12.10 -6.71 -0.49
N PRO A 94 -12.23 -6.68 0.85
CA PRO A 94 -11.75 -5.58 1.69
C PRO A 94 -10.25 -5.74 2.00
N LEU A 95 -9.45 -5.78 0.95
CA LEU A 95 -8.01 -5.96 1.10
C LEU A 95 -7.35 -4.75 1.74
N LEU A 96 -6.46 -4.99 2.70
CA LEU A 96 -5.53 -3.97 3.16
C LEU A 96 -4.27 -4.01 2.29
N LEU A 97 -3.92 -2.85 1.70
CA LEU A 97 -2.71 -2.68 0.92
C LEU A 97 -1.67 -1.93 1.76
N LEU A 98 -0.53 -2.54 2.07
CA LEU A 98 0.64 -1.85 2.57
C LEU A 98 1.47 -1.40 1.37
N VAL A 99 1.58 -0.09 1.18
CA VAL A 99 2.24 0.49 0.02
C VAL A 99 3.48 1.25 0.46
N SER A 100 4.67 0.74 0.15
CA SER A 100 5.91 1.49 0.34
C SER A 100 6.01 2.63 -0.66
N VAL A 101 6.21 3.87 -0.16
CA VAL A 101 6.12 5.08 -1.00
C VAL A 101 7.51 5.57 -1.42
N ARG A 102 8.04 4.97 -2.46
CA ARG A 102 9.26 5.43 -3.12
C ARG A 102 9.07 6.85 -3.67
N GLY A 103 10.12 7.65 -3.60
CA GLY A 103 10.16 9.00 -4.19
C GLY A 103 9.61 10.11 -3.29
N TYR A 104 8.85 9.79 -2.25
CA TYR A 104 8.26 10.78 -1.33
C TYR A 104 9.32 11.64 -0.63
N ALA A 105 10.47 11.09 -0.27
CA ALA A 105 11.56 11.85 0.35
C ALA A 105 12.10 12.98 -0.54
N LYS A 106 11.99 12.84 -1.86
CA LYS A 106 12.37 13.87 -2.83
C LYS A 106 11.32 14.96 -3.00
N MET A 107 10.07 14.69 -2.58
CA MET A 107 8.91 15.54 -2.80
C MET A 107 8.41 16.22 -1.51
N VAL A 108 9.28 16.35 -0.50
CA VAL A 108 8.94 16.87 0.85
C VAL A 108 8.61 18.37 0.84
N SER A 109 8.90 19.12 -0.22
CA SER A 109 8.54 20.54 -0.28
C SER A 109 7.12 20.75 -0.82
N SER A 110 6.42 21.74 -0.23
CA SER A 110 5.07 22.14 -0.62
C SER A 110 4.92 22.52 -2.10
N ASP A 111 6.03 22.78 -2.79
CA ASP A 111 6.05 23.17 -4.20
C ASP A 111 5.74 22.01 -5.14
N HIS A 112 5.72 20.77 -4.64
CA HIS A 112 5.48 19.57 -5.43
C HIS A 112 4.06 18.98 -5.27
N GLN A 113 3.22 19.59 -4.45
CA GLN A 113 1.81 19.23 -4.41
C GLN A 113 1.11 19.70 -5.69
N ILE A 114 1.03 18.81 -6.65
CA ILE A 114 0.29 19.06 -7.88
C ILE A 114 -1.15 18.67 -7.66
N ASN A 115 -2.01 19.65 -7.79
CA ASN A 115 -3.44 19.40 -7.92
C ASN A 115 -3.68 18.84 -9.34
N ILE A 116 -3.83 17.52 -9.44
CA ILE A 116 -4.11 16.81 -10.71
C ILE A 116 -5.45 17.24 -11.31
N ASP A 117 -6.34 17.84 -10.52
CA ASP A 117 -7.59 18.43 -11.02
C ASP A 117 -7.36 19.68 -11.90
N ARG A 118 -6.12 20.18 -11.91
CA ARG A 118 -5.72 21.26 -12.82
C ARG A 118 -5.15 20.65 -14.10
N ALA A 119 -5.85 20.86 -15.20
CA ALA A 119 -5.56 20.61 -16.61
C ALA A 119 -4.45 19.59 -16.92
N ALA A 120 -4.79 18.50 -17.60
CA ALA A 120 -3.90 17.41 -18.01
C ALA A 120 -2.53 17.84 -18.62
N GLY A 121 -2.46 19.02 -19.23
CA GLY A 121 -1.20 19.59 -19.76
C GLY A 121 -0.17 19.96 -18.70
N GLN A 122 -0.59 20.35 -17.49
CA GLN A 122 0.35 20.70 -16.42
C GLN A 122 0.99 19.46 -15.80
N VAL A 123 0.24 18.36 -15.66
CA VAL A 123 0.76 17.08 -15.17
C VAL A 123 1.87 16.58 -16.09
N ALA A 124 1.63 16.58 -17.41
CA ALA A 124 2.60 16.13 -18.41
C ALA A 124 3.90 16.96 -18.38
N GLN A 125 3.82 18.27 -18.20
CA GLN A 125 5.00 19.13 -18.07
C GLN A 125 5.76 18.87 -16.77
N THR A 126 5.06 18.67 -15.67
CA THR A 126 5.67 18.39 -14.36
C THR A 126 6.39 17.05 -14.37
N MET A 127 5.80 16.00 -14.97
CA MET A 127 6.40 14.68 -15.07
C MET A 127 7.71 14.64 -15.89
N LYS A 128 7.98 15.66 -16.71
CA LYS A 128 9.24 15.80 -17.44
C LYS A 128 10.39 16.40 -16.61
N ARG A 129 10.11 16.94 -15.45
CA ARG A 129 11.10 17.55 -14.58
C ARG A 129 11.92 16.47 -13.88
N ALA A 130 13.25 16.55 -13.93
CA ALA A 130 14.15 15.52 -13.40
C ALA A 130 14.09 15.36 -11.88
N GLU A 131 13.72 16.44 -11.18
CA GLU A 131 13.56 16.46 -9.72
C GLU A 131 12.24 15.82 -9.23
N ILE A 132 11.29 15.59 -10.14
CA ILE A 132 9.99 15.01 -9.82
C ILE A 132 10.03 13.49 -9.97
N ASP A 133 9.63 12.78 -8.94
CA ASP A 133 9.33 11.36 -9.03
C ASP A 133 7.85 11.18 -9.42
N SER A 134 7.62 10.74 -10.65
CA SER A 134 6.26 10.61 -11.21
C SER A 134 5.40 9.61 -10.44
N VAL A 135 6.02 8.59 -9.85
CA VAL A 135 5.29 7.58 -9.05
C VAL A 135 4.80 8.21 -7.75
N ALA A 136 5.67 8.95 -7.03
CA ALA A 136 5.28 9.68 -5.84
C ALA A 136 4.17 10.70 -6.12
N LEU A 137 4.30 11.43 -7.24
CA LEU A 137 3.30 12.40 -7.69
C LEU A 137 1.93 11.77 -7.92
N LEU A 138 1.87 10.58 -8.47
CA LEU A 138 0.61 9.95 -8.92
C LEU A 138 -0.01 9.01 -7.88
N THR A 139 0.71 8.57 -6.83
CA THR A 139 0.24 7.56 -5.89
C THR A 139 -1.10 7.93 -5.23
N GLU A 140 -1.14 9.00 -4.46
CA GLU A 140 -2.37 9.38 -3.74
C GLU A 140 -3.50 9.86 -4.67
N PRO A 141 -3.22 10.65 -5.73
CA PRO A 141 -4.26 11.01 -6.69
C PRO A 141 -4.89 9.82 -7.39
N THR A 142 -4.10 8.79 -7.71
CA THR A 142 -4.62 7.57 -8.32
C THR A 142 -5.49 6.78 -7.35
N LEU A 143 -5.05 6.62 -6.08
CA LEU A 143 -5.88 6.00 -5.04
C LEU A 143 -7.21 6.73 -4.87
N ARG A 144 -7.20 8.07 -4.84
CA ARG A 144 -8.44 8.87 -4.80
C ARG A 144 -9.33 8.64 -6.03
N ALA A 145 -8.74 8.67 -7.23
CA ALA A 145 -9.49 8.43 -8.47
C ALA A 145 -10.12 7.03 -8.52
N TRP A 146 -9.47 6.05 -7.90
CA TRP A 146 -9.99 4.69 -7.77
C TRP A 146 -10.90 4.48 -6.56
N ASN A 147 -11.18 5.54 -5.79
CA ASN A 147 -11.96 5.46 -4.55
C ASN A 147 -11.38 4.46 -3.52
N VAL A 148 -10.05 4.40 -3.42
CA VAL A 148 -9.33 3.64 -2.40
C VAL A 148 -8.92 4.59 -1.28
N PRO A 149 -9.55 4.52 -0.10
CA PRO A 149 -9.11 5.31 1.05
C PRO A 149 -7.66 4.98 1.40
N CYS A 150 -6.86 6.00 1.72
CA CYS A 150 -5.49 5.79 2.14
C CYS A 150 -5.10 6.69 3.31
N VAL A 151 -4.27 6.17 4.19
CA VAL A 151 -3.67 6.90 5.31
C VAL A 151 -2.15 6.69 5.32
N SER A 152 -1.40 7.71 5.74
CA SER A 152 0.05 7.58 5.91
C SER A 152 0.37 7.11 7.32
N CYS A 153 1.21 6.08 7.44
CA CYS A 153 1.76 5.58 8.69
C CYS A 153 3.27 5.83 8.67
N ARG A 154 3.72 6.89 9.34
CA ARG A 154 5.12 7.38 9.27
C ARG A 154 5.93 7.15 10.54
N ILE A 155 5.25 7.09 11.67
CA ILE A 155 5.83 6.87 13.01
C ILE A 155 5.02 5.79 13.73
N ASP A 156 5.56 5.19 14.77
CA ASP A 156 4.88 4.12 15.52
C ASP A 156 3.54 4.56 16.12
N ALA A 157 3.37 5.85 16.42
CA ALA A 157 2.08 6.37 16.89
C ALA A 157 0.96 6.27 15.84
N ASP A 158 1.31 6.22 14.54
CA ASP A 158 0.35 6.09 13.44
C ASP A 158 -0.17 4.67 13.26
N VAL A 159 0.48 3.67 13.87
CA VAL A 159 0.16 2.24 13.68
C VAL A 159 -1.29 1.92 14.07
N SER A 160 -1.86 2.63 15.04
CA SER A 160 -3.27 2.50 15.44
C SER A 160 -4.25 2.76 14.26
N GLN A 161 -3.84 3.49 13.24
CA GLN A 161 -4.65 3.75 12.05
C GLN A 161 -4.80 2.51 11.15
N ILE A 162 -3.93 1.51 11.27
CA ILE A 162 -3.97 0.28 10.46
C ILE A 162 -5.28 -0.46 10.73
N ALA A 163 -5.58 -0.77 11.99
CA ALA A 163 -6.81 -1.46 12.39
C ALA A 163 -8.06 -0.68 11.97
N ALA A 164 -8.08 0.63 12.21
CA ALA A 164 -9.21 1.49 11.83
C ALA A 164 -9.45 1.51 10.31
N THR A 165 -8.37 1.60 9.52
CA THR A 165 -8.45 1.61 8.05
C THR A 165 -8.94 0.27 7.52
N TRP A 166 -8.44 -0.85 8.06
CA TRP A 166 -8.89 -2.18 7.64
C TRP A 166 -10.33 -2.46 8.04
N ALA A 167 -10.73 -2.05 9.25
CA ALA A 167 -12.14 -2.16 9.68
C ALA A 167 -13.09 -1.38 8.74
N GLN A 168 -12.70 -0.18 8.33
CA GLN A 168 -13.46 0.59 7.34
C GLN A 168 -13.53 -0.10 5.98
N ALA A 169 -12.43 -0.70 5.50
CA ALA A 169 -12.41 -1.49 4.27
C ALA A 169 -13.40 -2.67 4.35
N ARG A 170 -13.40 -3.40 5.46
CA ARG A 170 -14.34 -4.52 5.71
C ARG A 170 -15.80 -4.06 5.69
N LEU A 171 -16.11 -2.92 6.32
CA LEU A 171 -17.46 -2.36 6.32
C LEU A 171 -17.90 -1.90 4.93
N ALA A 172 -16.99 -1.32 4.17
CA ALA A 172 -17.28 -0.78 2.85
C ALA A 172 -17.27 -1.85 1.74
N GLY A 173 -16.67 -3.02 1.97
CA GLY A 173 -16.53 -4.08 0.97
C GLY A 173 -15.61 -3.67 -0.19
N HIS A 174 -14.53 -2.94 0.09
CA HIS A 174 -13.54 -2.57 -0.91
C HIS A 174 -12.14 -2.35 -0.31
N PRO A 175 -11.06 -2.36 -1.12
CA PRO A 175 -9.71 -2.17 -0.62
C PRO A 175 -9.48 -0.81 0.03
N ALA A 176 -8.52 -0.76 0.98
CA ALA A 176 -7.95 0.46 1.53
C ALA A 176 -6.42 0.34 1.60
N ALA A 177 -5.70 1.46 1.71
CA ALA A 177 -4.26 1.49 1.67
C ALA A 177 -3.65 2.18 2.90
N ILE A 178 -2.53 1.62 3.37
CA ILE A 178 -1.59 2.25 4.30
C ILE A 178 -0.34 2.61 3.51
N LEU A 179 0.01 3.89 3.51
CA LEU A 179 1.22 4.38 2.88
C LEU A 179 2.36 4.38 3.89
N LEU A 180 3.37 3.55 3.64
CA LEU A 180 4.54 3.39 4.50
C LEU A 180 5.73 4.19 3.95
N PRO A 181 6.63 4.73 4.79
CA PRO A 181 7.92 5.24 4.32
C PRO A 181 8.64 4.20 3.47
N TYR A 182 9.45 4.66 2.53
CA TYR A 182 10.22 3.74 1.67
C TYR A 182 11.24 2.90 2.43
N THR A 183 11.66 3.33 3.62
CA THR A 183 12.56 2.56 4.49
C THR A 183 11.92 2.48 5.87
N LEU A 184 11.51 1.29 6.26
CA LEU A 184 11.11 0.97 7.63
C LEU A 184 12.36 0.74 8.48
N GLN A 185 12.31 1.01 9.77
CA GLN A 185 13.36 0.70 10.74
C GLN A 185 12.96 -0.49 11.59
#